data_9060b482cf1563cd65df25fdb2e887a4
#
_entry.id   9060b482cf1563cd65df25fdb2e887a4
#
_cell.length_a   1.000
_cell.length_b   1.000
_cell.length_c   1.000
_cell.angle_alpha   90.00
_cell.angle_beta   90.00
_cell.angle_gamma   90.00
#
_symmetry.space_group_name_H-M   'P 1'
#
loop_
_entity.id
_entity.type
_entity.pdbx_description
1 polymer ?
#
loop_
_entity_poly.entity_id
_entity_poly.type
_entity_poly.pdbx_seq_one_letter_code
_entity_poly.pdbx_strand_id
1 'polypeptide(L)'
;MKNFLLYPKSGTEKAAVFWNLMASGLNSVVSIILLLFVTRIAGTEDAGIFSLGFSTAQMMLCIGNYGMRNFQSTDIKDKYQFGTYLGSRILTSTAMIVITILFVAAKGYYMEKALIVVFLCLLKVTDAVDDLYGGFFQRNGRLDISGKILFLRVFAYCTAFLVTLLVSGSVMAAILASILVSALVLILLLFLTKGAFSFSVRSFSLTSIGRLLVECFPLCLGAFLLIYLGNAPKYAIDSYLSSTMQAYYTYLFMPCFVINLLVGFVLQPVLVKLTVLWENQKNQAFLKYCFLMHLAALGISLVILLGGAFLGCPVLSIVFGVNLNSYSAVLDVLLIGGGFFALAVIDQVILTIMRHQYAMLWGFGLASLFATVLSPVLVKSMGLMGAALAYTCSDAILFLIFLLFIVFYYRKERCSR
;
A
#
# COMPACT_ATOMS: atom_id res chain seq x y z
N MET A 1 30.67 -1.96 5.25
CA MET A 1 29.27 -1.53 5.12
C MET A 1 29.15 -0.11 4.55
N LYS A 2 29.85 0.93 5.05
CA LYS A 2 29.84 2.30 4.48
C LYS A 2 30.19 2.33 3.00
N ASN A 3 31.26 1.65 2.58
CA ASN A 3 31.66 1.58 1.18
C ASN A 3 30.59 0.89 0.29
N PHE A 4 29.97 -0.16 0.77
CA PHE A 4 28.85 -0.82 0.06
C PHE A 4 27.65 0.12 -0.13
N LEU A 5 27.29 0.88 0.91
CA LEU A 5 26.15 1.80 0.85
C LEU A 5 26.40 2.94 -0.15
N LEU A 6 27.61 3.52 -0.15
CA LEU A 6 27.96 4.69 -0.95
C LEU A 6 28.49 4.35 -2.34
N TYR A 7 28.79 3.07 -2.63
CA TYR A 7 29.25 2.65 -3.95
C TYR A 7 28.09 2.36 -4.89
N PRO A 8 28.13 2.74 -6.18
CA PRO A 8 29.16 3.57 -6.81
C PRO A 8 29.11 5.02 -6.28
N LYS A 9 30.25 5.73 -6.34
CA LYS A 9 30.37 7.12 -5.82
C LYS A 9 29.41 8.10 -6.55
N SER A 10 29.20 7.89 -7.85
CA SER A 10 28.14 8.51 -8.65
C SER A 10 27.03 7.47 -8.83
N GLY A 11 25.79 7.75 -8.39
CA GLY A 11 24.66 6.84 -8.61
C GLY A 11 24.53 6.50 -10.11
N THR A 12 24.47 5.21 -10.44
CA THR A 12 24.17 4.78 -11.79
C THR A 12 22.69 4.41 -11.89
N GLU A 13 22.05 4.73 -13.01
CA GLU A 13 20.64 4.38 -13.24
C GLU A 13 20.40 2.87 -13.05
N LYS A 14 21.34 2.03 -13.52
CA LYS A 14 21.26 0.58 -13.35
C LYS A 14 21.24 0.15 -11.88
N ALA A 15 22.10 0.74 -11.05
CA ALA A 15 22.13 0.44 -9.61
C ALA A 15 20.87 0.95 -8.90
N ALA A 16 20.37 2.13 -9.28
CA ALA A 16 19.13 2.68 -8.75
C ALA A 16 17.93 1.77 -9.07
N VAL A 17 17.78 1.36 -10.32
CA VAL A 17 16.71 0.44 -10.75
C VAL A 17 16.82 -0.90 -10.03
N PHE A 18 17.99 -1.52 -10.00
CA PHE A 18 18.20 -2.82 -9.36
C PHE A 18 17.83 -2.80 -7.88
N TRP A 19 18.40 -1.87 -7.09
CA TRP A 19 18.16 -1.83 -5.65
C TRP A 19 16.74 -1.41 -5.30
N ASN A 20 16.14 -0.52 -6.10
CA ASN A 20 14.75 -0.13 -5.89
C ASN A 20 13.77 -1.29 -6.20
N LEU A 21 14.01 -2.07 -7.26
CA LEU A 21 13.22 -3.25 -7.58
C LEU A 21 13.34 -4.33 -6.49
N MET A 22 14.56 -4.63 -6.04
CA MET A 22 14.81 -5.60 -4.98
C MET A 22 14.12 -5.18 -3.66
N ALA A 23 14.25 -3.90 -3.28
CA ALA A 23 13.63 -3.37 -2.07
C ALA A 23 12.11 -3.37 -2.15
N SER A 24 11.54 -2.88 -3.26
CA SER A 24 10.10 -2.84 -3.47
C SER A 24 9.50 -4.25 -3.55
N GLY A 25 10.18 -5.16 -4.24
CA GLY A 25 9.78 -6.57 -4.32
C GLY A 25 9.73 -7.22 -2.94
N LEU A 26 10.80 -7.11 -2.14
CA LEU A 26 10.83 -7.64 -0.78
C LEU A 26 9.75 -6.99 0.10
N ASN A 27 9.60 -5.67 0.06
CA ASN A 27 8.59 -4.96 0.85
C ASN A 27 7.15 -5.34 0.46
N SER A 28 6.91 -5.71 -0.80
CA SER A 28 5.59 -6.15 -1.26
C SER A 28 5.21 -7.53 -0.76
N VAL A 29 6.18 -8.44 -0.61
CA VAL A 29 5.92 -9.83 -0.19
C VAL A 29 6.10 -10.05 1.31
N VAL A 30 6.69 -9.11 2.03
CA VAL A 30 7.01 -9.29 3.46
C VAL A 30 5.78 -9.60 4.30
N SER A 31 4.64 -8.94 4.05
CA SER A 31 3.40 -9.20 4.79
C SER A 31 2.89 -10.63 4.60
N ILE A 32 3.05 -11.17 3.39
CA ILE A 32 2.68 -12.53 3.04
C ILE A 32 3.58 -13.53 3.78
N ILE A 33 4.89 -13.28 3.76
CA ILE A 33 5.88 -14.12 4.45
C ILE A 33 5.60 -14.14 5.96
N LEU A 34 5.46 -12.97 6.57
CA LEU A 34 5.21 -12.89 8.01
C LEU A 34 3.90 -13.57 8.39
N LEU A 35 2.83 -13.34 7.64
CA LEU A 35 1.53 -13.97 7.89
C LEU A 35 1.58 -15.49 7.75
N LEU A 36 2.31 -16.01 6.76
CA LEU A 36 2.51 -17.44 6.58
C LEU A 36 3.14 -18.07 7.82
N PHE A 37 4.22 -17.49 8.35
CA PHE A 37 4.90 -18.01 9.52
C PHE A 37 4.06 -17.87 10.79
N VAL A 38 3.33 -16.76 10.97
CA VAL A 38 2.39 -16.61 12.09
C VAL A 38 1.33 -17.70 12.03
N THR A 39 0.75 -17.96 10.85
CA THR A 39 -0.26 -19.02 10.68
C THR A 39 0.27 -20.39 11.07
N ARG A 40 1.50 -20.72 10.63
CA ARG A 40 2.10 -22.05 10.84
C ARG A 40 2.58 -22.28 12.27
N ILE A 41 3.00 -21.23 12.98
CA ILE A 41 3.63 -21.32 14.31
C ILE A 41 2.64 -20.97 15.42
N ALA A 42 1.94 -19.84 15.29
CA ALA A 42 1.04 -19.32 16.32
C ALA A 42 -0.45 -19.68 16.06
N GLY A 43 -0.78 -20.15 14.86
CA GLY A 43 -2.13 -20.57 14.51
C GLY A 43 -2.96 -19.51 13.80
N THR A 44 -4.19 -19.90 13.41
CA THR A 44 -5.07 -19.08 12.57
C THR A 44 -5.71 -17.91 13.31
N GLU A 45 -5.89 -17.99 14.61
CA GLU A 45 -6.46 -16.90 15.42
C GLU A 45 -5.48 -15.74 15.50
N ASP A 46 -4.24 -16.00 15.90
CA ASP A 46 -3.16 -15.01 15.94
C ASP A 46 -2.85 -14.43 14.55
N ALA A 47 -2.91 -15.27 13.51
CA ALA A 47 -2.77 -14.82 12.13
C ALA A 47 -3.87 -13.84 11.71
N GLY A 48 -5.09 -14.05 12.20
CA GLY A 48 -6.21 -13.11 11.97
C GLY A 48 -5.97 -11.76 12.62
N ILE A 49 -5.55 -11.76 13.90
CA ILE A 49 -5.22 -10.53 14.64
C ILE A 49 -4.04 -9.81 13.98
N PHE A 50 -2.99 -10.55 13.63
CA PHE A 50 -1.80 -10.01 12.94
C PHE A 50 -2.17 -9.41 11.59
N SER A 51 -2.98 -10.09 10.78
CA SER A 51 -3.37 -9.62 9.44
C SER A 51 -4.20 -8.33 9.50
N LEU A 52 -5.12 -8.24 10.47
CA LEU A 52 -5.89 -7.03 10.73
C LEU A 52 -4.98 -5.88 11.19
N GLY A 53 -4.12 -6.16 12.17
CA GLY A 53 -3.16 -5.18 12.68
C GLY A 53 -2.21 -4.68 11.59
N PHE A 54 -1.68 -5.57 10.75
CA PHE A 54 -0.81 -5.20 9.64
C PHE A 54 -1.55 -4.36 8.57
N SER A 55 -2.78 -4.74 8.24
CA SER A 55 -3.63 -3.98 7.31
C SER A 55 -3.96 -2.58 7.85
N THR A 56 -4.27 -2.48 9.15
CA THR A 56 -4.50 -1.21 9.84
C THR A 56 -3.23 -0.36 9.86
N ALA A 57 -2.08 -0.95 10.19
CA ALA A 57 -0.80 -0.27 10.18
C ALA A 57 -0.42 0.26 8.80
N GLN A 58 -0.70 -0.49 7.73
CA GLN A 58 -0.48 -0.05 6.36
C GLN A 58 -1.39 1.12 5.97
N MET A 59 -2.65 1.11 6.42
CA MET A 59 -3.57 2.24 6.21
C MET A 59 -3.12 3.49 6.99
N MET A 60 -2.73 3.33 8.24
CA MET A 60 -2.24 4.44 9.07
C MET A 60 -0.91 5.00 8.57
N LEU A 61 -0.08 4.20 7.90
CA LEU A 61 1.15 4.67 7.24
C LEU A 61 0.88 5.75 6.18
N CYS A 62 -0.31 5.79 5.57
CA CYS A 62 -0.69 6.90 4.67
C CYS A 62 -0.66 8.25 5.40
N ILE A 63 -1.08 8.28 6.68
CA ILE A 63 -1.02 9.46 7.53
C ILE A 63 0.45 9.74 7.88
N GLY A 64 1.25 8.72 8.21
CA GLY A 64 2.68 8.85 8.47
C GLY A 64 3.45 9.40 7.28
N ASN A 65 3.25 8.86 6.08
CA ASN A 65 3.91 9.28 4.84
C ASN A 65 3.36 10.61 4.29
N TYR A 66 2.08 10.86 4.44
CA TYR A 66 1.37 12.08 4.05
C TYR A 66 1.58 12.49 2.58
N GLY A 67 2.03 11.57 1.72
CA GLY A 67 2.35 11.87 0.33
C GLY A 67 3.58 12.78 0.11
N MET A 68 4.34 13.10 1.16
CA MET A 68 5.43 14.08 1.15
C MET A 68 6.58 13.68 0.24
N ARG A 69 6.87 12.38 0.06
CA ARG A 69 7.98 11.91 -0.77
C ARG A 69 7.89 12.42 -2.20
N ASN A 70 6.67 12.44 -2.78
CA ASN A 70 6.46 12.93 -4.14
C ASN A 70 6.81 14.42 -4.25
N PHE A 71 6.43 15.22 -3.25
CA PHE A 71 6.83 16.63 -3.17
C PHE A 71 8.33 16.80 -3.00
N GLN A 72 8.92 16.09 -2.05
CA GLN A 72 10.35 16.19 -1.73
C GLN A 72 11.24 15.78 -2.90
N SER A 73 10.89 14.70 -3.62
CA SER A 73 11.69 14.20 -4.75
C SER A 73 11.64 15.11 -5.97
N THR A 74 10.59 15.93 -6.11
CA THR A 74 10.37 16.87 -7.22
C THR A 74 10.66 18.33 -6.88
N ASP A 75 11.00 18.63 -5.62
CA ASP A 75 11.33 19.98 -5.15
C ASP A 75 12.74 20.41 -5.56
N ILE A 76 12.96 20.62 -6.86
CA ILE A 76 14.26 20.99 -7.44
C ILE A 76 14.68 22.42 -7.02
N LYS A 77 13.71 23.29 -6.72
CA LYS A 77 13.93 24.71 -6.40
C LYS A 77 14.16 24.99 -4.92
N ASP A 78 14.32 23.97 -4.07
CA ASP A 78 14.48 24.12 -2.61
C ASP A 78 13.35 24.94 -1.94
N LYS A 79 12.09 24.74 -2.41
CA LYS A 79 10.91 25.40 -1.83
C LYS A 79 10.82 25.14 -0.32
N TYR A 80 11.12 23.89 0.07
CA TYR A 80 11.16 23.47 1.47
C TYR A 80 12.52 22.88 1.82
N GLN A 81 13.06 23.28 2.95
CA GLN A 81 14.30 22.71 3.49
C GLN A 81 14.06 21.33 4.12
N PHE A 82 15.12 20.52 4.21
CA PHE A 82 15.03 19.19 4.82
C PHE A 82 14.45 19.20 6.24
N GLY A 83 14.77 20.25 7.04
CA GLY A 83 14.20 20.44 8.38
C GLY A 83 12.67 20.56 8.37
N THR A 84 12.07 21.21 7.37
CA THR A 84 10.61 21.30 7.22
C THR A 84 10.00 19.92 6.97
N TYR A 85 10.58 19.13 6.06
CA TYR A 85 10.15 17.75 5.80
C TYR A 85 10.28 16.87 7.03
N LEU A 86 11.39 16.99 7.79
CA LEU A 86 11.62 16.25 9.03
C LEU A 86 10.59 16.61 10.11
N GLY A 87 10.38 17.91 10.33
CA GLY A 87 9.38 18.39 11.30
C GLY A 87 7.96 17.93 10.94
N SER A 88 7.59 18.00 9.66
CA SER A 88 6.32 17.48 9.17
C SER A 88 6.21 15.97 9.39
N ARG A 89 7.28 15.20 9.16
CA ARG A 89 7.31 13.75 9.38
C ARG A 89 7.14 13.38 10.85
N ILE A 90 7.78 14.10 11.76
CA ILE A 90 7.59 13.90 13.21
C ILE A 90 6.13 14.13 13.58
N LEU A 91 5.52 15.21 13.10
CA LEU A 91 4.12 15.54 13.38
C LEU A 91 3.17 14.47 12.81
N THR A 92 3.35 14.07 11.54
CA THR A 92 2.46 13.08 10.91
C THR A 92 2.64 11.67 11.48
N SER A 93 3.87 11.27 11.86
CA SER A 93 4.11 9.99 12.53
C SER A 93 3.51 9.98 13.94
N THR A 94 3.59 11.09 14.68
CA THR A 94 2.94 11.22 15.99
C THR A 94 1.42 11.16 15.83
N ALA A 95 0.86 11.90 14.86
CA ALA A 95 -0.58 11.85 14.55
C ALA A 95 -1.03 10.43 14.18
N MET A 96 -0.25 9.70 13.38
CA MET A 96 -0.50 8.31 13.02
C MET A 96 -0.66 7.43 14.28
N ILE A 97 0.24 7.51 15.23
CA ILE A 97 0.18 6.72 16.47
C ILE A 97 -1.02 7.14 17.34
N VAL A 98 -1.22 8.45 17.52
CA VAL A 98 -2.36 8.96 18.31
C VAL A 98 -3.70 8.50 17.71
N ILE A 99 -3.88 8.63 16.39
CA ILE A 99 -5.08 8.18 15.69
C ILE A 99 -5.24 6.66 15.82
N THR A 100 -4.14 5.88 15.75
CA THR A 100 -4.20 4.42 15.97
C THR A 100 -4.67 4.08 17.37
N ILE A 101 -4.16 4.75 18.41
CA ILE A 101 -4.59 4.52 19.80
C ILE A 101 -6.07 4.87 19.96
N LEU A 102 -6.52 6.00 19.40
CA LEU A 102 -7.93 6.38 19.43
C LEU A 102 -8.83 5.40 18.69
N PHE A 103 -8.37 4.89 17.54
CA PHE A 103 -9.08 3.88 16.75
C PHE A 103 -9.26 2.58 17.55
N VAL A 104 -8.16 2.08 18.15
CA VAL A 104 -8.17 0.85 18.96
C VAL A 104 -9.08 1.00 20.18
N ALA A 105 -9.05 2.17 20.87
CA ALA A 105 -9.92 2.49 22.00
C ALA A 105 -11.40 2.56 21.57
N ALA A 106 -11.68 3.20 20.44
CA ALA A 106 -13.05 3.30 19.90
C ALA A 106 -13.64 1.93 19.48
N LYS A 107 -12.78 1.01 19.03
CA LYS A 107 -13.16 -0.37 18.68
C LYS A 107 -13.35 -1.27 19.91
N GLY A 108 -12.89 -0.85 21.09
CA GLY A 108 -12.99 -1.66 22.30
C GLY A 108 -12.19 -2.96 22.24
N TYR A 109 -11.03 -2.97 21.58
CA TYR A 109 -10.21 -4.17 21.47
C TYR A 109 -9.67 -4.57 22.84
N TYR A 110 -9.64 -5.90 23.10
CA TYR A 110 -8.95 -6.41 24.28
C TYR A 110 -7.43 -6.15 24.19
N MET A 111 -6.78 -6.11 25.35
CA MET A 111 -5.42 -5.58 25.51
C MET A 111 -4.40 -6.17 24.52
N GLU A 112 -4.38 -7.47 24.33
CA GLU A 112 -3.40 -8.13 23.46
C GLU A 112 -3.58 -7.73 21.99
N LYS A 113 -4.81 -7.78 21.46
CA LYS A 113 -5.14 -7.32 20.11
C LYS A 113 -4.83 -5.83 19.92
N ALA A 114 -5.15 -5.03 20.92
CA ALA A 114 -4.86 -3.60 20.93
C ALA A 114 -3.35 -3.33 20.80
N LEU A 115 -2.54 -4.02 21.60
CA LEU A 115 -1.08 -3.89 21.58
C LEU A 115 -0.47 -4.36 20.25
N ILE A 116 -0.95 -5.48 19.68
CA ILE A 116 -0.51 -5.96 18.36
C ILE A 116 -0.73 -4.88 17.28
N VAL A 117 -1.93 -4.28 17.24
CA VAL A 117 -2.25 -3.23 16.26
C VAL A 117 -1.36 -2.01 16.46
N VAL A 118 -1.20 -1.52 17.70
CA VAL A 118 -0.39 -0.33 18.01
C VAL A 118 1.09 -0.59 17.70
N PHE A 119 1.64 -1.74 18.07
CA PHE A 119 3.05 -2.06 17.81
C PHE A 119 3.34 -2.28 16.33
N LEU A 120 2.40 -2.86 15.56
CA LEU A 120 2.56 -2.91 14.10
C LEU A 120 2.53 -1.51 13.47
N CYS A 121 1.70 -0.59 14.00
CA CYS A 121 1.76 0.81 13.59
C CYS A 121 3.08 1.48 14.00
N LEU A 122 3.62 1.14 15.17
CA LEU A 122 4.93 1.65 15.60
C LEU A 122 6.08 1.13 14.70
N LEU A 123 6.01 -0.13 14.25
CA LEU A 123 6.92 -0.65 13.22
C LEU A 123 6.86 0.21 11.95
N LYS A 124 5.65 0.62 11.53
CA LYS A 124 5.45 1.46 10.34
C LYS A 124 5.97 2.90 10.49
N VAL A 125 6.24 3.38 11.71
CA VAL A 125 6.97 4.66 11.90
C VAL A 125 8.36 4.58 11.29
N THR A 126 9.04 3.43 11.39
CA THR A 126 10.35 3.25 10.75
C THR A 126 10.25 3.31 9.21
N ASP A 127 9.14 2.82 8.63
CA ASP A 127 8.86 2.94 7.20
C ASP A 127 8.64 4.42 6.81
N ALA A 128 7.92 5.18 7.63
CA ALA A 128 7.70 6.61 7.39
C ALA A 128 9.01 7.43 7.46
N VAL A 129 9.89 7.10 8.40
CA VAL A 129 11.21 7.75 8.49
C VAL A 129 12.10 7.38 7.29
N ASP A 130 12.12 6.12 6.89
CA ASP A 130 12.84 5.65 5.70
C ASP A 130 12.35 6.35 4.43
N ASP A 131 11.03 6.52 4.28
CA ASP A 131 10.41 7.24 3.16
C ASP A 131 10.89 8.70 3.06
N LEU A 132 11.04 9.40 4.19
CA LEU A 132 11.59 10.76 4.24
C LEU A 132 13.02 10.82 3.70
N TYR A 133 13.91 9.96 4.21
CA TYR A 133 15.29 9.92 3.75
C TYR A 133 15.39 9.38 2.33
N GLY A 134 14.50 8.46 1.94
CA GLY A 134 14.36 7.96 0.58
C GLY A 134 14.06 9.07 -0.42
N GLY A 135 13.14 9.99 -0.09
CA GLY A 135 12.85 11.18 -0.88
C GLY A 135 14.07 12.12 -0.99
N PHE A 136 14.80 12.31 0.10
CA PHE A 136 16.03 13.09 0.11
C PHE A 136 17.12 12.47 -0.80
N PHE A 137 17.38 11.17 -0.69
CA PHE A 137 18.35 10.50 -1.56
C PHE A 137 17.90 10.51 -3.02
N GLN A 138 16.63 10.29 -3.30
CA GLN A 138 16.07 10.34 -4.64
C GLN A 138 16.27 11.71 -5.30
N ARG A 139 16.01 12.78 -4.56
CA ARG A 139 16.23 14.17 -4.99
C ARG A 139 17.70 14.44 -5.32
N ASN A 140 18.63 13.85 -4.57
CA ASN A 140 20.08 13.97 -4.80
C ASN A 140 20.60 12.96 -5.86
N GLY A 141 19.74 12.33 -6.65
CA GLY A 141 20.13 11.36 -7.68
C GLY A 141 20.66 10.02 -7.15
N ARG A 142 20.47 9.74 -5.86
CA ARG A 142 20.98 8.55 -5.18
C ARG A 142 19.85 7.60 -4.72
N LEU A 143 18.93 7.30 -5.64
CA LEU A 143 17.86 6.33 -5.39
C LEU A 143 18.39 4.93 -5.07
N ASP A 144 19.62 4.60 -5.50
CA ASP A 144 20.33 3.37 -5.14
C ASP A 144 20.54 3.24 -3.63
N ILE A 145 20.88 4.34 -2.93
CA ILE A 145 21.05 4.35 -1.46
C ILE A 145 19.70 4.12 -0.78
N SER A 146 18.65 4.80 -1.24
CA SER A 146 17.29 4.57 -0.73
C SER A 146 16.88 3.10 -0.83
N GLY A 147 17.08 2.49 -2.02
CA GLY A 147 16.77 1.07 -2.22
C GLY A 147 17.58 0.13 -1.32
N LYS A 148 18.88 0.39 -1.15
CA LYS A 148 19.74 -0.42 -0.25
C LYS A 148 19.28 -0.33 1.21
N ILE A 149 18.97 0.87 1.70
CA ILE A 149 18.52 1.09 3.07
C ILE A 149 17.21 0.34 3.30
N LEU A 150 16.22 0.53 2.44
CA LEU A 150 14.95 -0.14 2.51
C LEU A 150 15.12 -1.68 2.48
N PHE A 151 15.91 -2.21 1.54
CA PHE A 151 16.14 -3.65 1.41
C PHE A 151 16.77 -4.24 2.68
N LEU A 152 17.88 -3.66 3.15
CA LEU A 152 18.60 -4.17 4.32
C LEU A 152 17.75 -4.09 5.58
N ARG A 153 17.01 -3.00 5.77
CA ARG A 153 16.15 -2.82 6.93
C ARG A 153 14.99 -3.82 6.93
N VAL A 154 14.29 -3.96 5.78
CA VAL A 154 13.17 -4.90 5.67
C VAL A 154 13.65 -6.34 5.85
N PHE A 155 14.76 -6.70 5.23
CA PHE A 155 15.36 -8.02 5.39
C PHE A 155 15.73 -8.31 6.86
N ALA A 156 16.37 -7.34 7.54
CA ALA A 156 16.80 -7.50 8.92
C ALA A 156 15.61 -7.67 9.88
N TYR A 157 14.58 -6.80 9.79
CA TYR A 157 13.44 -6.94 10.70
C TYR A 157 12.59 -8.17 10.39
N CYS A 158 12.47 -8.56 9.12
CA CYS A 158 11.80 -9.80 8.74
C CYS A 158 12.51 -11.01 9.35
N THR A 159 13.84 -11.07 9.23
CA THR A 159 14.65 -12.13 9.85
C THR A 159 14.49 -12.15 11.38
N ALA A 160 14.54 -10.97 12.02
CA ALA A 160 14.34 -10.84 13.47
C ALA A 160 12.95 -11.34 13.89
N PHE A 161 11.91 -10.98 13.14
CA PHE A 161 10.56 -11.46 13.37
C PHE A 161 10.50 -12.99 13.32
N LEU A 162 11.03 -13.58 12.24
CA LEU A 162 10.97 -15.03 12.02
C LEU A 162 11.74 -15.80 13.10
N VAL A 163 12.95 -15.37 13.40
CA VAL A 163 13.78 -16.01 14.43
C VAL A 163 13.11 -15.92 15.80
N THR A 164 12.61 -14.73 16.18
CA THR A 164 11.95 -14.56 17.47
C THR A 164 10.66 -15.37 17.55
N LEU A 165 9.85 -15.40 16.47
CA LEU A 165 8.63 -16.19 16.43
C LEU A 165 8.92 -17.69 16.55
N LEU A 166 9.94 -18.22 15.86
CA LEU A 166 10.36 -19.62 15.94
C LEU A 166 10.85 -20.01 17.34
N VAL A 167 11.55 -19.11 18.04
CA VAL A 167 12.12 -19.40 19.37
C VAL A 167 11.09 -19.23 20.48
N SER A 168 10.28 -18.17 20.43
CA SER A 168 9.35 -17.83 21.51
C SER A 168 7.91 -18.31 21.30
N GLY A 169 7.51 -18.61 20.06
CA GLY A 169 6.11 -18.87 19.70
C GLY A 169 5.19 -17.64 19.84
N SER A 170 5.70 -16.48 20.27
CA SER A 170 4.91 -15.28 20.57
C SER A 170 4.97 -14.26 19.46
N VAL A 171 3.81 -13.95 18.88
CA VAL A 171 3.66 -12.91 17.85
C VAL A 171 4.03 -11.53 18.42
N MET A 172 3.66 -11.26 19.68
CA MET A 172 4.00 -9.99 20.34
C MET A 172 5.51 -9.80 20.46
N ALA A 173 6.24 -10.82 20.93
CA ALA A 173 7.70 -10.76 21.04
C ALA A 173 8.37 -10.57 19.67
N ALA A 174 7.86 -11.24 18.63
CA ALA A 174 8.35 -11.12 17.27
C ALA A 174 8.16 -9.69 16.70
N ILE A 175 7.00 -9.04 16.95
CA ILE A 175 6.76 -7.65 16.56
C ILE A 175 7.72 -6.70 17.29
N LEU A 176 7.90 -6.86 18.60
CA LEU A 176 8.81 -6.02 19.38
C LEU A 176 10.27 -6.15 18.89
N ALA A 177 10.74 -7.37 18.64
CA ALA A 177 12.05 -7.61 18.05
C ALA A 177 12.20 -6.91 16.69
N SER A 178 11.16 -6.97 15.85
CA SER A 178 11.14 -6.31 14.55
C SER A 178 11.23 -4.79 14.66
N ILE A 179 10.52 -4.18 15.60
CA ILE A 179 10.59 -2.73 15.87
C ILE A 179 12.02 -2.33 16.25
N LEU A 180 12.61 -3.03 17.22
CA LEU A 180 13.95 -2.75 17.70
C LEU A 180 14.99 -2.90 16.58
N VAL A 181 14.98 -4.01 15.86
CA VAL A 181 15.93 -4.26 14.77
C VAL A 181 15.73 -3.28 13.62
N SER A 182 14.48 -3.00 13.23
CA SER A 182 14.18 -2.03 12.16
C SER A 182 14.71 -0.63 12.52
N ALA A 183 14.47 -0.17 13.75
CA ALA A 183 14.95 1.13 14.23
C ALA A 183 16.48 1.18 14.30
N LEU A 184 17.11 0.16 14.89
CA LEU A 184 18.58 0.11 15.02
C LEU A 184 19.28 0.08 13.65
N VAL A 185 18.79 -0.75 12.73
CA VAL A 185 19.35 -0.85 11.37
C VAL A 185 19.15 0.46 10.61
N LEU A 186 17.97 1.08 10.70
CA LEU A 186 17.71 2.37 10.06
C LEU A 186 18.65 3.46 10.57
N ILE A 187 18.77 3.60 11.90
CA ILE A 187 19.66 4.58 12.54
C ILE A 187 21.12 4.35 12.10
N LEU A 188 21.58 3.10 12.16
CA LEU A 188 22.94 2.74 11.75
C LEU A 188 23.21 3.09 10.27
N LEU A 189 22.30 2.70 9.36
CA LEU A 189 22.47 2.95 7.93
C LEU A 189 22.44 4.45 7.61
N LEU A 190 21.55 5.22 8.25
CA LEU A 190 21.50 6.67 8.10
C LEU A 190 22.75 7.34 8.66
N PHE A 191 23.26 6.88 9.80
CA PHE A 191 24.50 7.39 10.38
C PHE A 191 25.70 7.18 9.43
N LEU A 192 25.76 6.03 8.76
CA LEU A 192 26.82 5.75 7.78
C LEU A 192 26.77 6.67 6.54
N THR A 193 25.62 7.25 6.21
CA THR A 193 25.45 8.20 5.10
C THR A 193 25.80 9.65 5.50
N LYS A 194 25.80 9.98 6.79
CA LYS A 194 25.98 11.35 7.31
C LYS A 194 27.28 12.04 6.86
N GLY A 195 28.35 11.26 6.57
CA GLY A 195 29.61 11.82 6.07
C GLY A 195 29.61 12.18 4.59
N ALA A 196 28.64 11.68 3.82
CA ALA A 196 28.52 11.94 2.38
C ALA A 196 27.42 12.95 2.04
N PHE A 197 26.48 13.17 2.96
CA PHE A 197 25.32 14.07 2.78
C PHE A 197 25.17 14.96 4.02
N SER A 198 25.01 16.26 3.80
CA SER A 198 24.73 17.23 4.87
C SER A 198 23.21 17.36 5.04
N PHE A 199 22.68 16.77 6.10
CA PHE A 199 21.29 17.00 6.51
C PHE A 199 21.21 18.31 7.30
N SER A 200 20.90 19.42 6.64
CA SER A 200 20.76 20.70 7.35
C SER A 200 19.39 20.75 8.05
N VAL A 201 19.40 20.66 9.37
CA VAL A 201 18.19 20.75 10.21
C VAL A 201 17.92 22.20 10.63
N ARG A 202 18.61 23.20 10.04
CA ARG A 202 18.77 24.57 10.56
C ARG A 202 17.50 25.44 10.67
N SER A 203 16.34 25.02 10.15
CA SER A 203 15.13 25.85 10.35
C SER A 203 13.85 25.01 10.39
N PHE A 204 13.23 24.98 11.57
CA PHE A 204 11.85 24.56 11.75
C PHE A 204 10.96 25.80 11.70
N SER A 205 10.26 26.03 10.61
CA SER A 205 9.20 27.02 10.54
C SER A 205 7.85 26.31 10.61
N LEU A 206 7.10 26.51 11.69
CA LEU A 206 5.74 25.96 11.83
C LEU A 206 4.82 26.35 10.67
N THR A 207 4.99 27.59 10.17
CA THR A 207 4.25 28.07 9.01
C THR A 207 4.57 27.28 7.75
N SER A 208 5.87 26.94 7.53
CA SER A 208 6.28 26.15 6.37
C SER A 208 5.81 24.69 6.49
N ILE A 209 5.81 24.13 7.70
CA ILE A 209 5.23 22.81 7.98
C ILE A 209 3.74 22.81 7.64
N GLY A 210 2.97 23.80 8.12
CA GLY A 210 1.55 23.91 7.85
C GLY A 210 1.24 24.01 6.34
N ARG A 211 2.00 24.83 5.61
CA ARG A 211 1.85 24.93 4.13
C ARG A 211 2.12 23.61 3.43
N LEU A 212 3.22 22.93 3.79
CA LEU A 212 3.55 21.62 3.21
C LEU A 212 2.44 20.59 3.46
N LEU A 213 1.90 20.56 4.68
CA LEU A 213 0.81 19.65 5.03
C LEU A 213 -0.47 19.95 4.22
N VAL A 214 -0.83 21.20 4.04
CA VAL A 214 -1.99 21.58 3.20
C VAL A 214 -1.78 21.16 1.74
N GLU A 215 -0.58 21.38 1.19
CA GLU A 215 -0.26 21.00 -0.19
C GLU A 215 -0.26 19.46 -0.39
N CYS A 216 0.19 18.70 0.61
CA CYS A 216 0.22 17.24 0.54
C CYS A 216 -1.10 16.56 0.93
N PHE A 217 -2.05 17.28 1.57
CA PHE A 217 -3.30 16.71 2.09
C PHE A 217 -4.10 15.91 1.06
N PRO A 218 -4.31 16.39 -0.18
CA PRO A 218 -5.07 15.63 -1.18
C PRO A 218 -4.41 14.28 -1.52
N LEU A 219 -3.08 14.21 -1.53
CA LEU A 219 -2.33 12.97 -1.78
C LEU A 219 -2.47 12.00 -0.60
N CYS A 220 -2.39 12.52 0.63
CA CYS A 220 -2.62 11.73 1.84
C CYS A 220 -4.03 11.13 1.86
N LEU A 221 -5.04 11.98 1.64
CA LEU A 221 -6.44 11.57 1.64
C LEU A 221 -6.72 10.53 0.56
N GLY A 222 -6.22 10.74 -0.66
CA GLY A 222 -6.40 9.80 -1.76
C GLY A 222 -5.76 8.43 -1.47
N ALA A 223 -4.53 8.41 -0.95
CA ALA A 223 -3.86 7.17 -0.57
C ALA A 223 -4.58 6.45 0.59
N PHE A 224 -5.06 7.21 1.58
CA PHE A 224 -5.81 6.65 2.70
C PHE A 224 -7.12 6.01 2.25
N LEU A 225 -7.92 6.71 1.44
CA LEU A 225 -9.21 6.22 0.93
C LEU A 225 -9.03 4.99 0.04
N LEU A 226 -7.99 4.97 -0.80
CA LEU A 226 -7.67 3.81 -1.65
C LEU A 226 -7.38 2.56 -0.80
N ILE A 227 -6.55 2.68 0.25
CA ILE A 227 -6.23 1.54 1.11
C ILE A 227 -7.42 1.18 2.00
N TYR A 228 -8.18 2.16 2.47
CA TYR A 228 -9.39 1.94 3.25
C TYR A 228 -10.43 1.13 2.47
N LEU A 229 -10.64 1.43 1.19
CA LEU A 229 -11.57 0.72 0.32
C LEU A 229 -11.31 -0.80 0.32
N GLY A 230 -10.05 -1.22 0.13
CA GLY A 230 -9.66 -2.63 0.19
C GLY A 230 -9.73 -3.26 1.60
N ASN A 231 -9.73 -2.43 2.66
CA ASN A 231 -9.76 -2.90 4.05
C ASN A 231 -11.15 -2.80 4.72
N ALA A 232 -12.11 -2.07 4.15
CA ALA A 232 -13.45 -1.91 4.71
C ALA A 232 -14.13 -3.26 5.02
N PRO A 233 -14.09 -4.29 4.14
CA PRO A 233 -14.63 -5.61 4.48
C PRO A 233 -13.91 -6.29 5.65
N LYS A 234 -12.60 -6.08 5.81
CA LYS A 234 -11.82 -6.63 6.93
C LYS A 234 -12.27 -6.06 8.27
N TYR A 235 -12.58 -4.76 8.34
CA TYR A 235 -13.12 -4.14 9.55
C TYR A 235 -14.54 -4.61 9.87
N ALA A 236 -15.32 -4.96 8.85
CA ALA A 236 -16.63 -5.59 9.06
C ALA A 236 -16.48 -7.04 9.57
N ILE A 237 -15.56 -7.83 9.00
CA ILE A 237 -15.22 -9.17 9.51
C ILE A 237 -14.81 -9.10 10.98
N ASP A 238 -13.94 -8.18 11.32
CA ASP A 238 -13.48 -7.95 12.69
C ASP A 238 -14.61 -7.63 13.69
N SER A 239 -15.64 -6.94 13.22
CA SER A 239 -16.78 -6.56 14.08
C SER A 239 -17.84 -7.65 14.25
N TYR A 240 -17.96 -8.58 13.31
CA TYR A 240 -19.06 -9.56 13.25
C TYR A 240 -18.63 -11.02 13.21
N LEU A 241 -17.37 -11.33 12.89
CA LEU A 241 -16.86 -12.67 12.75
C LEU A 241 -15.64 -12.91 13.66
N SER A 242 -15.09 -14.14 13.64
CA SER A 242 -13.91 -14.48 14.43
C SER A 242 -12.60 -14.04 13.78
N SER A 243 -11.52 -13.98 14.58
CA SER A 243 -10.16 -13.74 14.10
C SER A 243 -9.70 -14.80 13.09
N THR A 244 -10.13 -16.06 13.24
CA THR A 244 -9.88 -17.13 12.27
C THR A 244 -10.49 -16.81 10.90
N MET A 245 -11.72 -16.28 10.86
CA MET A 245 -12.35 -15.85 9.59
C MET A 245 -11.62 -14.66 8.98
N GLN A 246 -11.07 -13.77 9.80
CA GLN A 246 -10.20 -12.68 9.34
C GLN A 246 -8.93 -13.23 8.66
N ALA A 247 -8.32 -14.26 9.21
CA ALA A 247 -7.17 -14.94 8.59
C ALA A 247 -7.56 -15.55 7.24
N TYR A 248 -8.65 -16.34 7.21
CA TYR A 248 -9.12 -17.00 5.98
C TYR A 248 -9.43 -15.99 4.87
N TYR A 249 -10.14 -14.90 5.20
CA TYR A 249 -10.37 -13.83 4.24
C TYR A 249 -9.07 -13.26 3.67
N THR A 250 -8.07 -13.04 4.54
CA THR A 250 -6.79 -12.48 4.12
C THR A 250 -6.02 -13.44 3.21
N TYR A 251 -6.06 -14.75 3.47
CA TYR A 251 -5.43 -15.76 2.59
C TYR A 251 -6.11 -15.80 1.22
N LEU A 252 -7.44 -15.81 1.20
CA LEU A 252 -8.23 -15.82 -0.04
C LEU A 252 -8.08 -14.52 -0.85
N PHE A 253 -7.78 -13.39 -0.18
CA PHE A 253 -7.56 -12.10 -0.81
C PHE A 253 -6.19 -11.98 -1.50
N MET A 254 -5.20 -12.79 -1.13
CA MET A 254 -3.83 -12.67 -1.66
C MET A 254 -3.72 -12.79 -3.18
N PRO A 255 -4.42 -13.70 -3.88
CA PRO A 255 -4.33 -13.78 -5.32
C PRO A 255 -4.80 -12.49 -6.06
N CYS A 256 -5.64 -11.66 -5.42
CA CYS A 256 -6.03 -10.36 -5.99
C CYS A 256 -4.83 -9.42 -6.18
N PHE A 257 -3.80 -9.50 -5.32
CA PHE A 257 -2.56 -8.73 -5.50
C PHE A 257 -1.81 -9.14 -6.77
N VAL A 258 -1.90 -10.40 -7.18
CA VAL A 258 -1.23 -10.90 -8.41
C VAL A 258 -1.87 -10.26 -9.64
N ILE A 259 -3.20 -10.09 -9.67
CA ILE A 259 -3.89 -9.39 -10.75
C ILE A 259 -3.33 -7.97 -10.90
N ASN A 260 -3.29 -7.22 -9.81
CA ASN A 260 -2.82 -5.84 -9.81
C ASN A 260 -1.34 -5.72 -10.19
N LEU A 261 -0.50 -6.64 -9.73
CA LEU A 261 0.92 -6.67 -10.07
C LEU A 261 1.13 -6.88 -11.59
N LEU A 262 0.43 -7.85 -12.18
CA LEU A 262 0.54 -8.14 -13.60
C LEU A 262 -0.03 -7.02 -14.48
N VAL A 263 -1.16 -6.44 -14.08
CA VAL A 263 -1.73 -5.26 -14.78
C VAL A 263 -0.77 -4.08 -14.70
N GLY A 264 -0.12 -3.87 -13.55
CA GLY A 264 0.92 -2.86 -13.38
C GLY A 264 2.10 -3.03 -14.34
N PHE A 265 2.57 -4.26 -14.57
CA PHE A 265 3.64 -4.55 -15.53
C PHE A 265 3.24 -4.22 -16.97
N VAL A 266 1.97 -4.44 -17.34
CA VAL A 266 1.47 -4.10 -18.68
C VAL A 266 1.27 -2.58 -18.82
N LEU A 267 0.85 -1.92 -17.76
CA LEU A 267 0.53 -0.49 -17.76
C LEU A 267 1.77 0.40 -17.85
N GLN A 268 2.82 0.07 -17.09
CA GLN A 268 4.03 0.92 -16.97
C GLN A 268 4.69 1.29 -18.32
N PRO A 269 4.95 0.36 -19.26
CA PRO A 269 5.58 0.72 -20.53
C PRO A 269 4.67 1.54 -21.45
N VAL A 270 3.36 1.48 -21.25
CA VAL A 270 2.37 2.20 -22.10
C VAL A 270 2.07 3.60 -21.55
N LEU A 271 2.37 3.87 -20.30
CA LEU A 271 2.04 5.12 -19.60
C LEU A 271 2.60 6.36 -20.33
N VAL A 272 3.89 6.36 -20.68
CA VAL A 272 4.52 7.48 -21.39
C VAL A 272 3.87 7.69 -22.76
N LYS A 273 3.56 6.59 -23.47
CA LYS A 273 2.89 6.66 -24.77
C LYS A 273 1.49 7.26 -24.68
N LEU A 274 0.70 6.86 -23.67
CA LEU A 274 -0.61 7.44 -23.43
C LEU A 274 -0.53 8.94 -23.15
N THR A 275 0.44 9.37 -22.32
CA THR A 275 0.65 10.80 -22.02
C THR A 275 0.97 11.60 -23.28
N VAL A 276 1.91 11.12 -24.11
CA VAL A 276 2.27 11.77 -25.38
C VAL A 276 1.09 11.83 -26.36
N LEU A 277 0.28 10.77 -26.44
CA LEU A 277 -0.91 10.76 -27.30
C LEU A 277 -1.96 11.78 -26.84
N TRP A 278 -2.15 11.92 -25.53
CA TRP A 278 -3.06 12.89 -24.94
C TRP A 278 -2.60 14.34 -25.18
N GLU A 279 -1.34 14.63 -24.89
CA GLU A 279 -0.76 15.97 -25.08
C GLU A 279 -0.75 16.39 -26.56
N ASN A 280 -0.46 15.47 -27.48
CA ASN A 280 -0.51 15.72 -28.93
C ASN A 280 -1.91 15.65 -29.54
N GLN A 281 -2.97 15.56 -28.73
CA GLN A 281 -4.38 15.53 -29.18
C GLN A 281 -4.73 14.39 -30.17
N LYS A 282 -3.97 13.28 -30.13
CA LYS A 282 -4.25 12.10 -30.96
C LYS A 282 -5.35 11.25 -30.31
N ASN A 283 -6.55 11.82 -30.22
CA ASN A 283 -7.68 11.31 -29.45
C ASN A 283 -8.10 9.88 -29.82
N GLN A 284 -8.15 9.54 -31.11
CA GLN A 284 -8.51 8.19 -31.55
C GLN A 284 -7.47 7.15 -31.12
N ALA A 285 -6.18 7.47 -31.27
CA ALA A 285 -5.10 6.60 -30.82
C ALA A 285 -5.11 6.45 -29.30
N PHE A 286 -5.32 7.54 -28.56
CA PHE A 286 -5.45 7.52 -27.10
C PHE A 286 -6.56 6.57 -26.64
N LEU A 287 -7.78 6.71 -27.16
CA LEU A 287 -8.91 5.83 -26.83
C LEU A 287 -8.63 4.38 -27.19
N LYS A 288 -8.00 4.12 -28.36
CA LYS A 288 -7.61 2.76 -28.76
C LYS A 288 -6.66 2.12 -27.75
N TYR A 289 -5.66 2.86 -27.26
CA TYR A 289 -4.72 2.34 -26.23
C TYR A 289 -5.40 2.18 -24.87
N CYS A 290 -6.29 3.10 -24.46
CA CYS A 290 -7.09 2.93 -23.25
C CYS A 290 -7.92 1.64 -23.32
N PHE A 291 -8.65 1.43 -24.41
CA PHE A 291 -9.43 0.21 -24.62
C PHE A 291 -8.58 -1.07 -24.61
N LEU A 292 -7.40 -1.03 -25.25
CA LEU A 292 -6.47 -2.16 -25.26
C LEU A 292 -5.95 -2.50 -23.85
N MET A 293 -5.71 -1.48 -23.01
CA MET A 293 -5.31 -1.69 -21.61
C MET A 293 -6.42 -2.35 -20.80
N HIS A 294 -7.66 -1.91 -20.94
CA HIS A 294 -8.82 -2.56 -20.30
C HIS A 294 -8.98 -4.01 -20.76
N LEU A 295 -8.84 -4.26 -22.06
CA LEU A 295 -8.92 -5.62 -22.61
C LEU A 295 -7.81 -6.52 -22.08
N ALA A 296 -6.58 -5.99 -21.96
CA ALA A 296 -5.45 -6.72 -21.37
C ALA A 296 -5.69 -7.03 -19.88
N ALA A 297 -6.21 -6.08 -19.10
CA ALA A 297 -6.56 -6.30 -17.70
C ALA A 297 -7.68 -7.34 -17.53
N LEU A 298 -8.70 -7.30 -18.37
CA LEU A 298 -9.77 -8.31 -18.41
C LEU A 298 -9.21 -9.70 -18.75
N GLY A 299 -8.32 -9.78 -19.74
CA GLY A 299 -7.67 -11.04 -20.12
C GLY A 299 -6.82 -11.62 -18.96
N ILE A 300 -6.01 -10.79 -18.31
CA ILE A 300 -5.22 -11.20 -17.14
C ILE A 300 -6.15 -11.66 -16.01
N SER A 301 -7.20 -10.89 -15.70
CA SER A 301 -8.16 -11.21 -14.65
C SER A 301 -8.88 -12.53 -14.92
N LEU A 302 -9.27 -12.78 -16.17
CA LEU A 302 -9.92 -14.03 -16.58
C LEU A 302 -8.98 -15.24 -16.41
N VAL A 303 -7.73 -15.12 -16.83
CA VAL A 303 -6.73 -16.20 -16.66
C VAL A 303 -6.51 -16.52 -15.18
N ILE A 304 -6.39 -15.48 -14.34
CA ILE A 304 -6.21 -15.69 -12.89
C ILE A 304 -7.49 -16.23 -12.24
N LEU A 305 -8.68 -15.80 -12.67
CA LEU A 305 -9.95 -16.34 -12.20
C LEU A 305 -10.07 -17.84 -12.54
N LEU A 306 -9.81 -18.23 -13.77
CA LEU A 306 -9.83 -19.63 -14.19
C LEU A 306 -8.79 -20.47 -13.43
N GLY A 307 -7.55 -19.97 -13.31
CA GLY A 307 -6.51 -20.64 -12.52
C GLY A 307 -6.87 -20.73 -11.03
N GLY A 308 -7.44 -19.66 -10.47
CA GLY A 308 -7.88 -19.58 -9.08
C GLY A 308 -9.05 -20.53 -8.76
N ALA A 309 -10.01 -20.65 -9.64
CA ALA A 309 -11.15 -21.55 -9.47
C ALA A 309 -10.72 -23.03 -9.36
N PHE A 310 -9.70 -23.47 -10.11
CA PHE A 310 -9.23 -24.84 -10.09
C PHE A 310 -8.13 -25.11 -9.05
N LEU A 311 -7.19 -24.18 -8.91
CA LEU A 311 -5.96 -24.39 -8.12
C LEU A 311 -5.85 -23.49 -6.90
N GLY A 312 -6.65 -22.42 -6.80
CA GLY A 312 -6.45 -21.39 -5.80
C GLY A 312 -6.60 -21.91 -4.38
N CYS A 313 -7.75 -22.47 -4.01
CA CYS A 313 -7.97 -23.00 -2.67
C CYS A 313 -7.06 -24.18 -2.32
N PRO A 314 -6.83 -25.19 -3.18
CA PRO A 314 -5.85 -26.24 -2.91
C PRO A 314 -4.44 -25.71 -2.63
N VAL A 315 -3.93 -24.80 -3.46
CA VAL A 315 -2.59 -24.19 -3.29
C VAL A 315 -2.52 -23.39 -2.00
N LEU A 316 -3.50 -22.52 -1.73
CA LEU A 316 -3.54 -21.73 -0.50
C LEU A 316 -3.66 -22.62 0.74
N SER A 317 -4.40 -23.73 0.65
CA SER A 317 -4.52 -24.71 1.75
C SER A 317 -3.17 -25.36 2.07
N ILE A 318 -2.38 -25.72 1.06
CA ILE A 318 -1.03 -26.29 1.24
C ILE A 318 -0.09 -25.22 1.81
N VAL A 319 -0.11 -24.00 1.26
CA VAL A 319 0.77 -22.91 1.69
C VAL A 319 0.53 -22.56 3.15
N PHE A 320 -0.73 -22.29 3.54
CA PHE A 320 -1.06 -21.87 4.91
C PHE A 320 -1.27 -23.05 5.88
N GLY A 321 -1.42 -24.29 5.40
CA GLY A 321 -1.65 -25.47 6.23
C GLY A 321 -3.04 -25.53 6.85
N VAL A 322 -4.03 -24.93 6.18
CA VAL A 322 -5.43 -24.89 6.61
C VAL A 322 -6.35 -25.31 5.47
N ASN A 323 -7.49 -25.92 5.77
CA ASN A 323 -8.43 -26.32 4.72
C ASN A 323 -9.30 -25.14 4.28
N LEU A 324 -9.05 -24.63 3.07
CA LEU A 324 -9.78 -23.53 2.45
C LEU A 324 -10.73 -23.98 1.33
N ASN A 325 -10.84 -25.28 1.04
CA ASN A 325 -11.61 -25.77 -0.10
C ASN A 325 -13.11 -25.41 -0.03
N SER A 326 -13.67 -25.28 1.18
CA SER A 326 -15.06 -24.86 1.38
C SER A 326 -15.32 -23.38 1.02
N TYR A 327 -14.27 -22.60 0.77
CA TYR A 327 -14.34 -21.17 0.47
C TYR A 327 -13.99 -20.83 -0.98
N SER A 328 -14.03 -21.80 -1.91
CA SER A 328 -13.72 -21.58 -3.33
C SER A 328 -14.60 -20.50 -3.94
N ALA A 329 -15.92 -20.50 -3.70
CA ALA A 329 -16.81 -19.47 -4.18
C ALA A 329 -16.48 -18.06 -3.64
N VAL A 330 -15.97 -17.98 -2.41
CA VAL A 330 -15.49 -16.69 -1.84
C VAL A 330 -14.26 -16.20 -2.59
N LEU A 331 -13.33 -17.11 -2.91
CA LEU A 331 -12.14 -16.79 -3.71
C LEU A 331 -12.53 -16.29 -5.11
N ASP A 332 -13.46 -16.95 -5.79
CA ASP A 332 -13.90 -16.57 -7.13
C ASP A 332 -14.49 -15.16 -7.14
N VAL A 333 -15.34 -14.83 -6.17
CA VAL A 333 -15.91 -13.49 -6.01
C VAL A 333 -14.81 -12.44 -5.72
N LEU A 334 -13.84 -12.76 -4.88
CA LEU A 334 -12.70 -11.87 -4.62
C LEU A 334 -11.87 -11.61 -5.87
N LEU A 335 -11.62 -12.65 -6.68
CA LEU A 335 -10.87 -12.51 -7.94
C LEU A 335 -11.62 -11.65 -8.96
N ILE A 336 -12.95 -11.75 -9.04
CA ILE A 336 -13.77 -10.84 -9.84
C ILE A 336 -13.61 -9.40 -9.33
N GLY A 337 -13.67 -9.19 -8.01
CA GLY A 337 -13.41 -7.88 -7.39
C GLY A 337 -12.02 -7.34 -7.70
N GLY A 338 -10.98 -8.18 -7.61
CA GLY A 338 -9.62 -7.82 -8.00
C GLY A 338 -9.51 -7.39 -9.47
N GLY A 339 -10.32 -7.99 -10.36
CA GLY A 339 -10.46 -7.56 -11.75
C GLY A 339 -11.05 -6.15 -11.88
N PHE A 340 -12.14 -5.85 -11.17
CA PHE A 340 -12.72 -4.50 -11.15
C PHE A 340 -11.75 -3.47 -10.55
N PHE A 341 -11.04 -3.82 -9.50
CA PHE A 341 -10.00 -2.96 -8.94
C PHE A 341 -8.88 -2.67 -9.96
N ALA A 342 -8.42 -3.68 -10.70
CA ALA A 342 -7.42 -3.51 -11.75
C ALA A 342 -7.88 -2.57 -12.87
N LEU A 343 -9.15 -2.65 -13.28
CA LEU A 343 -9.76 -1.72 -14.23
C LEU A 343 -9.81 -0.30 -13.65
N ALA A 344 -10.21 -0.14 -12.39
CA ALA A 344 -10.24 1.14 -11.71
C ALA A 344 -8.83 1.77 -11.59
N VAL A 345 -7.78 0.97 -11.39
CA VAL A 345 -6.38 1.45 -11.38
C VAL A 345 -5.97 1.98 -12.76
N ILE A 346 -6.39 1.35 -13.85
CA ILE A 346 -6.17 1.88 -15.21
C ILE A 346 -6.86 3.23 -15.37
N ASP A 347 -8.13 3.32 -14.98
CA ASP A 347 -8.91 4.56 -15.06
C ASP A 347 -8.31 5.67 -14.19
N GLN A 348 -7.79 5.34 -13.00
CA GLN A 348 -7.04 6.28 -12.16
C GLN A 348 -5.83 6.86 -12.91
N VAL A 349 -5.08 6.02 -13.62
CA VAL A 349 -3.93 6.48 -14.43
C VAL A 349 -4.40 7.37 -15.58
N ILE A 350 -5.49 7.01 -16.27
CA ILE A 350 -6.07 7.82 -17.34
C ILE A 350 -6.48 9.21 -16.81
N LEU A 351 -7.20 9.28 -15.68
CA LEU A 351 -7.57 10.54 -15.02
C LEU A 351 -6.35 11.36 -14.60
N THR A 352 -5.26 10.70 -14.19
CA THR A 352 -3.99 11.36 -13.86
C THR A 352 -3.36 11.99 -15.11
N ILE A 353 -3.34 11.29 -16.24
CA ILE A 353 -2.85 11.80 -17.53
C ILE A 353 -3.69 13.01 -17.98
N MET A 354 -5.00 12.94 -17.80
CA MET A 354 -5.95 14.01 -18.07
C MET A 354 -5.88 15.16 -17.06
N ARG A 355 -5.05 15.04 -15.99
CA ARG A 355 -4.84 16.04 -14.91
C ARG A 355 -6.07 16.34 -14.05
N HIS A 356 -7.03 15.40 -13.94
CA HIS A 356 -8.23 15.54 -13.14
C HIS A 356 -8.11 14.85 -11.76
N GLN A 357 -7.12 15.24 -10.95
CA GLN A 357 -6.82 14.62 -9.65
C GLN A 357 -7.97 14.74 -8.63
N TYR A 358 -8.72 15.84 -8.65
CA TYR A 358 -9.87 16.01 -7.76
C TYR A 358 -11.01 15.02 -8.07
N ALA A 359 -11.19 14.63 -9.32
CA ALA A 359 -12.18 13.61 -9.70
C ALA A 359 -11.83 12.26 -9.04
N MET A 360 -10.54 11.91 -8.96
CA MET A 360 -10.11 10.69 -8.27
C MET A 360 -10.45 10.73 -6.78
N LEU A 361 -10.24 11.87 -6.11
CA LEU A 361 -10.61 12.00 -4.68
C LEU A 361 -12.11 11.82 -4.45
N TRP A 362 -12.94 12.40 -5.30
CA TRP A 362 -14.40 12.18 -5.24
C TRP A 362 -14.76 10.73 -5.47
N GLY A 363 -14.15 10.07 -6.46
CA GLY A 363 -14.40 8.65 -6.73
C GLY A 363 -14.02 7.75 -5.57
N PHE A 364 -12.82 7.95 -5.00
CA PHE A 364 -12.40 7.21 -3.80
C PHE A 364 -13.31 7.50 -2.61
N GLY A 365 -13.71 8.76 -2.39
CA GLY A 365 -14.60 9.15 -1.31
C GLY A 365 -15.98 8.47 -1.40
N LEU A 366 -16.62 8.52 -2.57
CA LEU A 366 -17.92 7.90 -2.82
C LEU A 366 -17.87 6.37 -2.69
N ALA A 367 -16.86 5.73 -3.30
CA ALA A 367 -16.69 4.28 -3.19
C ALA A 367 -16.39 3.83 -1.75
N SER A 368 -15.57 4.60 -1.01
CA SER A 368 -15.27 4.32 0.41
C SER A 368 -16.50 4.48 1.29
N LEU A 369 -17.33 5.49 1.06
CA LEU A 369 -18.60 5.67 1.77
C LEU A 369 -19.54 4.49 1.50
N PHE A 370 -19.64 4.07 0.24
CA PHE A 370 -20.43 2.89 -0.14
C PHE A 370 -19.91 1.62 0.54
N ALA A 371 -18.58 1.38 0.52
CA ALA A 371 -17.96 0.24 1.18
C ALA A 371 -18.21 0.23 2.69
N THR A 372 -18.18 1.41 3.34
CA THR A 372 -18.43 1.56 4.78
C THR A 372 -19.85 1.14 5.16
N VAL A 373 -20.84 1.45 4.33
CA VAL A 373 -22.23 1.10 4.57
C VAL A 373 -22.51 -0.36 4.18
N LEU A 374 -21.99 -0.80 3.04
CA LEU A 374 -22.29 -2.12 2.47
C LEU A 374 -21.60 -3.25 3.24
N SER A 375 -20.33 -3.07 3.65
CA SER A 375 -19.55 -4.16 4.26
C SER A 375 -20.17 -4.71 5.54
N PRO A 376 -20.60 -3.90 6.53
CA PRO A 376 -21.27 -4.41 7.73
C PRO A 376 -22.56 -5.16 7.42
N VAL A 377 -23.36 -4.68 6.48
CA VAL A 377 -24.67 -5.28 6.11
C VAL A 377 -24.44 -6.67 5.50
N LEU A 378 -23.56 -6.78 4.53
CA LEU A 378 -23.31 -8.05 3.84
C LEU A 378 -22.54 -9.04 4.72
N VAL A 379 -21.55 -8.57 5.49
CA VAL A 379 -20.79 -9.48 6.38
C VAL A 379 -21.68 -10.04 7.48
N LYS A 380 -22.56 -9.24 8.05
CA LYS A 380 -23.50 -9.72 9.09
C LYS A 380 -24.47 -10.77 8.56
N SER A 381 -24.91 -10.66 7.29
CA SER A 381 -25.88 -11.59 6.69
C SER A 381 -25.25 -12.81 6.04
N MET A 382 -24.06 -12.69 5.43
CA MET A 382 -23.47 -13.72 4.57
C MET A 382 -22.04 -14.13 4.97
N GLY A 383 -21.52 -13.62 6.09
CA GLY A 383 -20.18 -13.96 6.59
C GLY A 383 -19.07 -13.56 5.58
N LEU A 384 -18.14 -14.48 5.32
CA LEU A 384 -17.02 -14.24 4.39
C LEU A 384 -17.47 -13.97 2.95
N MET A 385 -18.56 -14.62 2.50
CA MET A 385 -19.14 -14.34 1.18
C MET A 385 -19.62 -12.89 1.10
N GLY A 386 -20.25 -12.40 2.17
CA GLY A 386 -20.66 -10.99 2.27
C GLY A 386 -19.47 -10.02 2.21
N ALA A 387 -18.34 -10.37 2.81
CA ALA A 387 -17.12 -9.57 2.73
C ALA A 387 -16.56 -9.53 1.28
N ALA A 388 -16.56 -10.68 0.59
CA ALA A 388 -16.12 -10.76 -0.79
C ALA A 388 -17.04 -9.95 -1.74
N LEU A 389 -18.34 -10.05 -1.56
CA LEU A 389 -19.32 -9.27 -2.32
C LEU A 389 -19.19 -7.76 -2.04
N ALA A 390 -18.99 -7.37 -0.77
CA ALA A 390 -18.77 -5.97 -0.42
C ALA A 390 -17.53 -5.38 -1.10
N TYR A 391 -16.42 -6.13 -1.13
CA TYR A 391 -15.21 -5.77 -1.85
C TYR A 391 -15.50 -5.60 -3.35
N THR A 392 -16.05 -6.63 -3.97
CA THR A 392 -16.33 -6.67 -5.42
C THR A 392 -17.28 -5.54 -5.86
N CYS A 393 -18.38 -5.32 -5.13
CA CYS A 393 -19.33 -4.24 -5.44
C CYS A 393 -18.69 -2.86 -5.26
N SER A 394 -17.86 -2.67 -4.23
CA SER A 394 -17.20 -1.38 -3.99
C SER A 394 -16.20 -1.04 -5.09
N ASP A 395 -15.42 -2.02 -5.56
CA ASP A 395 -14.47 -1.82 -6.65
C ASP A 395 -15.15 -1.67 -8.02
N ALA A 396 -16.25 -2.39 -8.23
CA ALA A 396 -17.08 -2.19 -9.43
C ALA A 396 -17.67 -0.77 -9.49
N ILE A 397 -18.15 -0.25 -8.36
CA ILE A 397 -18.64 1.14 -8.26
C ILE A 397 -17.49 2.13 -8.48
N LEU A 398 -16.32 1.91 -7.89
CA LEU A 398 -15.15 2.75 -8.13
C LEU A 398 -14.80 2.82 -9.62
N PHE A 399 -14.72 1.67 -10.28
CA PHE A 399 -14.48 1.59 -11.72
C PHE A 399 -15.53 2.37 -12.52
N LEU A 400 -16.82 2.16 -12.23
CA LEU A 400 -17.89 2.88 -12.91
C LEU A 400 -17.82 4.39 -12.72
N ILE A 401 -17.52 4.87 -11.50
CA ILE A 401 -17.36 6.30 -11.21
C ILE A 401 -16.21 6.89 -12.02
N PHE A 402 -15.04 6.21 -12.04
CA PHE A 402 -13.88 6.69 -12.79
C PHE A 402 -14.15 6.69 -14.29
N LEU A 403 -14.77 5.65 -14.81
CA LEU A 403 -15.16 5.59 -16.23
C LEU A 403 -16.12 6.73 -16.61
N LEU A 404 -17.12 7.03 -15.75
CA LEU A 404 -18.03 8.17 -15.97
C LEU A 404 -17.28 9.51 -15.98
N PHE A 405 -16.31 9.71 -15.05
CA PHE A 405 -15.49 10.91 -15.04
C PHE A 405 -14.61 11.02 -16.31
N ILE A 406 -14.01 9.91 -16.76
CA ILE A 406 -13.22 9.91 -17.99
C ILE A 406 -14.10 10.32 -19.19
N VAL A 407 -15.27 9.72 -19.34
CA VAL A 407 -16.21 10.05 -20.44
C VAL A 407 -16.64 11.52 -20.36
N PHE A 408 -16.97 12.00 -19.14
CA PHE A 408 -17.39 13.40 -18.95
C PHE A 408 -16.27 14.39 -19.31
N TYR A 409 -15.08 14.22 -18.79
CA TYR A 409 -13.97 15.13 -19.05
C TYR A 409 -13.45 15.02 -20.48
N TYR A 410 -13.41 13.82 -21.04
CA TYR A 410 -13.06 13.64 -22.45
C TYR A 410 -14.00 14.40 -23.40
N ARG A 411 -15.32 14.34 -23.16
CA ARG A 411 -16.30 15.10 -23.95
C ARG A 411 -16.14 16.60 -23.75
N LYS A 412 -15.98 17.06 -22.52
CA LYS A 412 -15.81 18.47 -22.19
C LYS A 412 -14.59 19.07 -22.88
N GLU A 413 -13.44 18.40 -22.80
CA GLU A 413 -12.21 18.88 -23.44
C GLU A 413 -12.27 18.83 -24.97
N ARG A 414 -12.99 17.89 -25.53
CA ARG A 414 -13.23 17.85 -26.98
C ARG A 414 -14.13 19.01 -27.48
N CYS A 415 -15.09 19.45 -26.67
CA CYS A 415 -15.98 20.57 -27.01
C CYS A 415 -15.33 21.93 -26.76
N SER A 416 -14.32 22.02 -25.89
CA SER A 416 -13.63 23.27 -25.57
C SER A 416 -12.42 23.55 -26.45
N ARG A 417 -12.06 22.61 -27.29
CA ARG A 417 -10.96 22.68 -28.28
C ARG A 417 -11.51 22.65 -29.70
#